data_28e9da45d85e5de1a38e53b310d16a42
#
_entry.id   28e9da45d85e5de1a38e53b310d16a42
#
_cell.length_a   1.000
_cell.length_b   1.000
_cell.length_c   1.000
_cell.angle_alpha   90.00
_cell.angle_beta   90.00
_cell.angle_gamma   90.00
#
_symmetry.space_group_name_H-M   'P 1'
#
loop_
_entity.id
_entity.type
_entity.pdbx_description
1 polymer ?
#
loop_
_entity_poly.entity_id
_entity_poly.type
_entity_poly.pdbx_seq_one_letter_code
_entity_poly.pdbx_strand_id
1 'polypeptide(L)'
;MNNEAFIQKVAEKVRKYAPLYGICVHSPIIAQAIIESGWGKSGLASKYHNYFGLKCGSSWKGKSVNMTTKEEYKVGTITNIRDNFRVFEDFDAGIRGYFEFIHTSRYANLKGVKNPEEYVRRLKADGYATSSKYVDNIMRVIRDNELTRFDGNGDDDMKKEELTGKVLSGKEIIDILARRVIDGDYGVGADRKKKLGDLYPIVQKRVNELS
;
A
#
# COMPACT_ATOMS: atom_id res chain seq x y z
N MET A 1 12.53 -9.88 -15.09
CA MET A 1 11.14 -10.15 -14.67
C MET A 1 10.22 -9.62 -15.76
N ASN A 2 9.25 -10.41 -16.25
CA ASN A 2 8.25 -9.92 -17.20
C ASN A 2 7.17 -9.08 -16.48
N ASN A 3 6.32 -8.39 -17.26
CA ASN A 3 5.33 -7.46 -16.70
C ASN A 3 4.31 -8.16 -15.77
N GLU A 4 3.80 -9.33 -16.16
CA GLU A 4 2.85 -10.07 -15.33
C GLU A 4 3.48 -10.52 -14.00
N ALA A 5 4.71 -11.03 -14.03
CA ALA A 5 5.42 -11.39 -12.81
C ALA A 5 5.66 -10.18 -11.87
N PHE A 6 5.84 -8.98 -12.41
CA PHE A 6 5.91 -7.75 -11.61
C PHE A 6 4.57 -7.45 -10.97
N ILE A 7 3.48 -7.51 -11.74
CA ILE A 7 2.10 -7.30 -11.24
C ILE A 7 1.83 -8.25 -10.07
N GLN A 8 2.03 -9.55 -10.27
CA GLN A 8 1.76 -10.57 -9.24
C GLN A 8 2.57 -10.32 -7.96
N LYS A 9 3.86 -9.99 -8.11
CA LYS A 9 4.73 -9.70 -6.98
C LYS A 9 4.30 -8.47 -6.18
N VAL A 10 3.85 -7.40 -6.88
CA VAL A 10 3.30 -6.20 -6.22
C VAL A 10 1.96 -6.52 -5.57
N ALA A 11 1.06 -7.20 -6.29
CA ALA A 11 -0.28 -7.54 -5.81
C ALA A 11 -0.24 -8.39 -4.53
N GLU A 12 0.68 -9.38 -4.44
CA GLU A 12 0.89 -10.16 -3.22
C GLU A 12 1.16 -9.27 -2.00
N LYS A 13 2.04 -8.28 -2.14
CA LYS A 13 2.39 -7.38 -1.04
C LYS A 13 1.29 -6.35 -0.76
N VAL A 14 0.61 -5.86 -1.81
CA VAL A 14 -0.54 -4.97 -1.64
C VAL A 14 -1.65 -5.67 -0.86
N ARG A 15 -2.00 -6.90 -1.20
CA ARG A 15 -2.97 -7.72 -0.46
C ARG A 15 -2.58 -7.92 1.01
N LYS A 16 -1.29 -8.12 1.28
CA LYS A 16 -0.77 -8.25 2.64
C LYS A 16 -0.94 -6.97 3.46
N TYR A 17 -0.65 -5.82 2.87
CA TYR A 17 -0.57 -4.57 3.62
C TYR A 17 -1.86 -3.75 3.59
N ALA A 18 -2.60 -3.69 2.47
CA ALA A 18 -3.76 -2.83 2.33
C ALA A 18 -4.79 -2.97 3.46
N PRO A 19 -5.17 -4.19 3.91
CA PRO A 19 -6.11 -4.35 5.02
C PRO A 19 -5.58 -3.79 6.34
N LEU A 20 -4.27 -3.87 6.59
CA LEU A 20 -3.64 -3.38 7.82
C LEU A 20 -3.73 -1.85 7.94
N TYR A 21 -3.89 -1.15 6.82
CA TYR A 21 -3.98 0.31 6.75
C TYR A 21 -5.39 0.80 6.40
N GLY A 22 -6.38 -0.09 6.38
CA GLY A 22 -7.78 0.23 6.07
C GLY A 22 -8.01 0.59 4.60
N ILE A 23 -7.14 0.16 3.69
CA ILE A 23 -7.26 0.38 2.25
C ILE A 23 -8.03 -0.77 1.62
N CYS A 24 -9.09 -0.45 0.85
CA CYS A 24 -10.02 -1.42 0.29
C CYS A 24 -9.85 -1.64 -1.23
N VAL A 25 -8.92 -0.92 -1.88
CA VAL A 25 -8.64 -1.04 -3.31
C VAL A 25 -7.17 -1.38 -3.53
N HIS A 26 -6.88 -2.26 -4.46
CA HIS A 26 -5.52 -2.73 -4.75
C HIS A 26 -5.03 -2.25 -6.12
N SER A 27 -5.91 -2.23 -7.12
CA SER A 27 -5.57 -1.90 -8.51
C SER A 27 -4.89 -0.54 -8.67
N PRO A 28 -5.28 0.55 -7.96
CA PRO A 28 -4.61 1.83 -8.07
C PRO A 28 -3.16 1.77 -7.58
N ILE A 29 -2.91 1.03 -6.49
CA ILE A 29 -1.59 0.93 -5.88
C ILE A 29 -0.65 0.12 -6.78
N ILE A 30 -1.16 -0.95 -7.39
CA ILE A 30 -0.40 -1.74 -8.38
C ILE A 30 -0.06 -0.87 -9.61
N ALA A 31 -1.04 -0.10 -10.12
CA ALA A 31 -0.83 0.79 -11.24
C ALA A 31 0.18 1.91 -10.95
N GLN A 32 0.15 2.48 -9.73
CA GLN A 32 1.17 3.43 -9.28
C GLN A 32 2.57 2.80 -9.29
N ALA A 33 2.72 1.62 -8.70
CA ALA A 33 4.00 0.91 -8.71
C ALA A 33 4.52 0.67 -10.13
N ILE A 34 3.64 0.33 -11.08
CA ILE A 34 3.99 0.16 -12.49
C ILE A 34 4.52 1.47 -13.09
N ILE A 35 3.78 2.57 -12.95
CA ILE A 35 4.11 3.86 -13.57
C ILE A 35 5.37 4.46 -12.93
N GLU A 36 5.39 4.60 -11.61
CA GLU A 36 6.46 5.28 -10.88
C GLU A 36 7.79 4.54 -10.94
N SER A 37 7.77 3.22 -11.05
CA SER A 37 8.98 2.41 -11.11
C SER A 37 9.39 1.98 -12.53
N GLY A 38 8.57 2.26 -13.54
CA GLY A 38 8.78 1.70 -14.87
C GLY A 38 8.88 0.18 -14.83
N TRP A 39 7.86 -0.48 -14.25
CA TRP A 39 7.84 -1.94 -14.07
C TRP A 39 8.98 -2.46 -13.17
N GLY A 40 9.37 -1.70 -12.17
CA GLY A 40 10.48 -2.02 -11.28
C GLY A 40 11.87 -1.84 -11.90
N LYS A 41 11.97 -1.29 -13.11
CA LYS A 41 13.23 -1.16 -13.86
C LYS A 41 13.93 0.17 -13.63
N SER A 42 13.27 1.19 -13.08
CA SER A 42 13.91 2.48 -12.79
C SER A 42 15.08 2.29 -11.82
N GLY A 43 16.08 3.17 -11.89
CA GLY A 43 17.22 3.13 -10.98
C GLY A 43 16.80 3.26 -9.50
N LEU A 44 15.74 4.02 -9.23
CA LEU A 44 15.18 4.19 -7.88
C LEU A 44 14.54 2.89 -7.37
N ALA A 45 13.81 2.17 -8.21
CA ALA A 45 13.19 0.91 -7.85
C ALA A 45 14.20 -0.24 -7.76
N SER A 46 15.04 -0.40 -8.78
CA SER A 46 15.93 -1.56 -8.91
C SER A 46 17.08 -1.57 -7.90
N LYS A 47 17.61 -0.38 -7.52
CA LYS A 47 18.74 -0.25 -6.60
C LYS A 47 18.34 0.08 -5.18
N TYR A 48 17.22 0.79 -4.99
CA TYR A 48 16.83 1.37 -3.70
C TYR A 48 15.44 0.93 -3.24
N HIS A 49 14.80 0.01 -3.96
CA HIS A 49 13.49 -0.58 -3.62
C HIS A 49 12.36 0.43 -3.40
N ASN A 50 12.47 1.63 -3.99
CA ASN A 50 11.45 2.67 -3.94
C ASN A 50 10.61 2.64 -5.22
N TYR A 51 9.50 1.91 -5.16
CA TYR A 51 8.64 1.63 -6.32
C TYR A 51 7.58 2.72 -6.57
N PHE A 52 7.46 3.69 -5.65
CA PHE A 52 6.43 4.73 -5.67
C PHE A 52 7.00 6.14 -5.77
N GLY A 53 8.30 6.29 -5.98
CA GLY A 53 8.93 7.61 -6.06
C GLY A 53 8.84 8.40 -4.75
N LEU A 54 8.80 7.74 -3.59
CA LEU A 54 8.61 8.40 -2.30
C LEU A 54 9.80 9.27 -1.95
N LYS A 55 9.55 10.58 -1.82
CA LYS A 55 10.51 11.56 -1.32
C LYS A 55 10.65 11.47 0.20
N CYS A 56 11.78 11.91 0.73
CA CYS A 56 12.06 11.86 2.17
C CYS A 56 11.11 12.76 2.97
N GLY A 57 10.89 13.99 2.50
CA GLY A 57 10.23 14.99 3.33
C GLY A 57 11.03 15.28 4.61
N SER A 58 10.46 16.07 5.53
CA SER A 58 11.12 16.48 6.78
C SER A 58 11.09 15.38 7.87
N SER A 59 10.14 14.46 7.80
CA SER A 59 9.93 13.44 8.85
C SER A 59 10.70 12.13 8.64
N TRP A 60 11.25 11.91 7.44
CA TRP A 60 11.98 10.68 7.13
C TRP A 60 13.32 10.61 7.86
N LYS A 61 13.55 9.53 8.61
CA LYS A 61 14.81 9.29 9.37
C LYS A 61 15.62 8.11 8.82
N GLY A 62 15.10 7.42 7.80
CA GLY A 62 15.80 6.30 7.17
C GLY A 62 16.85 6.73 6.14
N LYS A 63 17.43 5.74 5.46
CA LYS A 63 18.40 5.98 4.39
C LYS A 63 17.76 6.75 3.22
N SER A 64 18.54 7.60 2.57
CA SER A 64 18.10 8.40 1.42
C SER A 64 19.14 8.39 0.30
N VAL A 65 18.66 8.67 -0.91
CA VAL A 65 19.50 8.90 -2.10
C VAL A 65 19.07 10.20 -2.78
N ASN A 66 20.03 11.02 -3.18
CA ASN A 66 19.78 12.24 -3.94
C ASN A 66 19.78 11.93 -5.43
N MET A 67 18.67 12.18 -6.12
CA MET A 67 18.51 11.90 -7.55
C MET A 67 17.81 13.05 -8.26
N THR A 68 18.09 13.17 -9.56
CA THR A 68 17.38 14.10 -10.44
C THR A 68 16.01 13.51 -10.78
N THR A 69 14.97 14.29 -10.65
CA THR A 69 13.59 13.96 -11.05
C THR A 69 13.01 15.07 -11.92
N LYS A 70 11.91 14.73 -12.62
CA LYS A 70 11.16 15.67 -13.48
C LYS A 70 9.86 16.01 -12.78
N GLU A 71 9.58 17.29 -12.61
CA GLU A 71 8.35 17.77 -11.97
C GLU A 71 7.60 18.73 -12.91
N GLU A 72 6.28 18.66 -12.87
CA GLU A 72 5.38 19.56 -13.61
C GLU A 72 4.71 20.54 -12.62
N TYR A 73 5.39 21.66 -12.32
CA TYR A 73 4.82 22.70 -11.45
C TYR A 73 3.83 23.65 -12.18
N LYS A 74 3.95 23.74 -13.51
CA LYS A 74 2.99 24.41 -14.40
C LYS A 74 2.62 23.45 -15.51
N VAL A 75 1.35 23.37 -15.83
CA VAL A 75 0.85 22.50 -16.90
C VAL A 75 1.67 22.69 -18.17
N GLY A 76 2.23 21.59 -18.67
CA GLY A 76 3.07 21.57 -19.87
C GLY A 76 4.53 21.98 -19.66
N THR A 77 4.96 22.38 -18.45
CA THR A 77 6.35 22.78 -18.15
C THR A 77 7.02 21.75 -17.26
N ILE A 78 7.97 20.99 -17.82
CA ILE A 78 8.74 20.00 -17.07
C ILE A 78 10.04 20.65 -16.58
N THR A 79 10.27 20.60 -15.28
CA THR A 79 11.47 21.09 -14.61
C THR A 79 12.27 19.94 -14.04
N ASN A 80 13.57 19.89 -14.32
CA ASN A 80 14.47 18.94 -13.66
C ASN A 80 14.88 19.50 -12.30
N ILE A 81 14.62 18.76 -11.23
CA ILE A 81 15.05 19.11 -9.87
C ILE A 81 15.83 17.95 -9.25
N ARG A 82 16.64 18.26 -8.26
CA ARG A 82 17.27 17.23 -7.40
C ARG A 82 16.49 17.13 -6.11
N ASP A 83 16.19 15.89 -5.72
CA ASP A 83 15.47 15.64 -4.50
C ASP A 83 15.99 14.39 -3.79
N ASN A 84 15.69 14.26 -2.50
CA ASN A 84 16.05 13.11 -1.69
C ASN A 84 14.91 12.10 -1.65
N PHE A 85 15.19 10.89 -2.12
CA PHE A 85 14.25 9.79 -2.14
C PHE A 85 14.54 8.78 -1.05
N ARG A 86 13.49 8.17 -0.51
CA ARG A 86 13.60 7.09 0.48
C ARG A 86 14.30 5.88 -0.11
N VAL A 87 15.17 5.25 0.68
CA VAL A 87 15.82 3.99 0.37
C VAL A 87 15.25 2.93 1.28
N PHE A 88 14.81 1.81 0.71
CA PHE A 88 14.29 0.67 1.44
C PHE A 88 15.24 -0.52 1.35
N GLU A 89 15.16 -1.42 2.29
CA GLU A 89 16.07 -2.56 2.42
C GLU A 89 15.82 -3.61 1.34
N ASP A 90 14.55 -3.86 1.06
CA ASP A 90 14.11 -4.85 0.08
C ASP A 90 12.77 -4.48 -0.56
N PHE A 91 12.26 -5.39 -1.40
CA PHE A 91 11.00 -5.21 -2.10
C PHE A 91 9.80 -5.10 -1.13
N ASP A 92 9.76 -5.94 -0.09
CA ASP A 92 8.67 -5.95 0.89
C ASP A 92 8.62 -4.63 1.67
N ALA A 93 9.78 -4.16 2.13
CA ALA A 93 9.92 -2.86 2.81
C ALA A 93 9.52 -1.69 1.90
N GLY A 94 9.85 -1.75 0.60
CA GLY A 94 9.46 -0.73 -0.37
C GLY A 94 7.96 -0.62 -0.57
N ILE A 95 7.25 -1.74 -0.65
CA ILE A 95 5.78 -1.75 -0.75
C ILE A 95 5.15 -1.31 0.58
N ARG A 96 5.61 -1.83 1.72
CA ARG A 96 5.15 -1.40 3.04
C ARG A 96 5.34 0.09 3.25
N GLY A 97 6.47 0.65 2.83
CA GLY A 97 6.77 2.08 2.93
C GLY A 97 5.77 2.99 2.23
N TYR A 98 5.10 2.52 1.17
CA TYR A 98 3.97 3.23 0.58
C TYR A 98 2.80 3.33 1.55
N PHE A 99 2.40 2.23 2.18
CA PHE A 99 1.29 2.22 3.13
C PHE A 99 1.58 3.09 4.36
N GLU A 100 2.81 3.03 4.88
CA GLU A 100 3.26 3.91 5.95
C GLU A 100 3.18 5.40 5.54
N PHE A 101 3.53 5.72 4.29
CA PHE A 101 3.45 7.08 3.77
C PHE A 101 2.02 7.58 3.67
N ILE A 102 1.07 6.78 3.15
CA ILE A 102 -0.33 7.17 3.05
C ILE A 102 -1.10 7.05 4.37
N HIS A 103 -0.51 6.47 5.41
CA HIS A 103 -1.13 6.36 6.75
C HIS A 103 -1.04 7.66 7.57
N THR A 104 -0.64 8.76 6.97
CA THR A 104 -0.60 10.08 7.60
C THR A 104 -1.96 10.75 7.56
N SER A 105 -2.16 11.76 8.42
CA SER A 105 -3.41 12.56 8.47
C SER A 105 -3.80 13.15 7.10
N ARG A 106 -2.79 13.49 6.28
CA ARG A 106 -2.98 14.04 4.94
C ARG A 106 -3.80 13.13 4.02
N TYR A 107 -3.66 11.82 4.18
CA TYR A 107 -4.29 10.80 3.33
C TYR A 107 -5.36 9.98 4.07
N ALA A 108 -5.85 10.49 5.21
CA ALA A 108 -6.83 9.77 6.04
C ALA A 108 -8.14 9.46 5.31
N ASN A 109 -8.52 10.28 4.33
CA ASN A 109 -9.71 10.13 3.50
C ASN A 109 -9.65 8.95 2.50
N LEU A 110 -8.48 8.31 2.35
CA LEU A 110 -8.31 7.12 1.50
C LEU A 110 -8.84 5.84 2.16
N LYS A 111 -8.95 5.83 3.50
CA LYS A 111 -9.44 4.67 4.24
C LYS A 111 -10.90 4.36 3.88
N GLY A 112 -11.19 3.09 3.66
CA GLY A 112 -12.53 2.62 3.34
C GLY A 112 -13.03 2.94 1.93
N VAL A 113 -12.24 3.59 1.09
CA VAL A 113 -12.61 3.87 -0.31
C VAL A 113 -12.60 2.57 -1.10
N LYS A 114 -13.74 2.24 -1.71
CA LYS A 114 -13.94 0.99 -2.47
C LYS A 114 -13.89 1.18 -3.99
N ASN A 115 -13.95 2.42 -4.46
CA ASN A 115 -13.88 2.72 -5.89
C ASN A 115 -12.44 3.13 -6.28
N PRO A 116 -11.77 2.44 -7.22
CA PRO A 116 -10.41 2.73 -7.64
C PRO A 116 -10.22 4.16 -8.16
N GLU A 117 -11.14 4.67 -8.98
CA GLU A 117 -11.02 6.03 -9.53
C GLU A 117 -11.17 7.10 -8.44
N GLU A 118 -12.10 6.90 -7.51
CA GLU A 118 -12.26 7.79 -6.36
C GLU A 118 -10.99 7.82 -5.49
N TYR A 119 -10.39 6.66 -5.24
CA TYR A 119 -9.13 6.57 -4.52
C TYR A 119 -8.03 7.41 -5.20
N VAL A 120 -7.85 7.26 -6.51
CA VAL A 120 -6.84 8.01 -7.27
C VAL A 120 -7.12 9.50 -7.28
N ARG A 121 -8.40 9.91 -7.40
CA ARG A 121 -8.80 11.33 -7.33
C ARG A 121 -8.49 11.96 -5.97
N ARG A 122 -8.82 11.28 -4.88
CA ARG A 122 -8.50 11.73 -3.52
C ARG A 122 -7.00 11.83 -3.32
N LEU A 123 -6.25 10.79 -3.68
CA LEU A 123 -4.80 10.77 -3.58
C LEU A 123 -4.14 11.94 -4.32
N LYS A 124 -4.63 12.27 -5.54
CA LYS A 124 -4.18 13.45 -6.28
C LYS A 124 -4.56 14.76 -5.59
N ALA A 125 -5.79 14.88 -5.10
CA ALA A 125 -6.26 16.07 -4.39
C ALA A 125 -5.45 16.34 -3.12
N ASP A 126 -5.00 15.28 -2.46
CA ASP A 126 -4.11 15.33 -1.30
C ASP A 126 -2.65 15.66 -1.68
N GLY A 127 -2.38 15.87 -2.97
CA GLY A 127 -1.07 16.33 -3.47
C GLY A 127 -0.02 15.25 -3.59
N TYR A 128 -0.42 14.00 -3.84
CA TYR A 128 0.53 12.92 -4.16
C TYR A 128 1.25 13.17 -5.50
N ALA A 129 0.54 13.70 -6.49
CA ALA A 129 1.07 14.02 -7.81
C ALA A 129 0.57 15.37 -8.33
N THR A 130 1.44 16.07 -9.06
CA THR A 130 1.15 17.40 -9.64
C THR A 130 0.59 17.33 -11.06
N SER A 131 0.85 16.24 -11.80
CA SER A 131 0.43 16.09 -13.20
C SER A 131 -1.09 16.14 -13.37
N SER A 132 -1.55 16.97 -14.32
CA SER A 132 -2.97 17.06 -14.69
C SER A 132 -3.53 15.72 -15.19
N LYS A 133 -2.70 14.91 -15.86
CA LYS A 133 -3.05 13.61 -16.45
C LYS A 133 -2.89 12.43 -15.50
N TYR A 134 -2.60 12.67 -14.22
CA TYR A 134 -2.29 11.61 -13.26
C TYR A 134 -3.41 10.56 -13.15
N VAL A 135 -4.65 11.01 -12.93
CA VAL A 135 -5.82 10.11 -12.79
C VAL A 135 -6.01 9.29 -14.06
N ASP A 136 -6.02 9.95 -15.23
CA ASP A 136 -6.25 9.27 -16.52
C ASP A 136 -5.17 8.22 -16.80
N ASN A 137 -3.92 8.53 -16.49
CA ASN A 137 -2.80 7.60 -16.67
C ASN A 137 -2.91 6.37 -15.77
N ILE A 138 -3.25 6.56 -14.48
CA ILE A 138 -3.46 5.44 -13.55
C ILE A 138 -4.62 4.58 -14.01
N MET A 139 -5.77 5.20 -14.35
CA MET A 139 -6.96 4.47 -14.79
C MET A 139 -6.75 3.74 -16.11
N ARG A 140 -5.94 4.29 -17.01
CA ARG A 140 -5.53 3.59 -18.24
C ARG A 140 -4.71 2.35 -17.91
N VAL A 141 -3.70 2.45 -17.06
CA VAL A 141 -2.87 1.29 -16.67
C VAL A 141 -3.70 0.22 -15.97
N ILE A 142 -4.69 0.61 -15.15
CA ILE A 142 -5.62 -0.33 -14.52
C ILE A 142 -6.38 -1.11 -15.60
N ARG A 143 -6.94 -0.43 -16.61
CA ARG A 143 -7.69 -1.09 -17.71
C ARG A 143 -6.79 -1.95 -18.58
N ASP A 144 -5.69 -1.40 -19.07
CA ASP A 144 -4.78 -2.05 -20.02
C ASP A 144 -4.15 -3.35 -19.48
N ASN A 145 -4.08 -3.49 -18.14
CA ASN A 145 -3.52 -4.65 -17.45
C ASN A 145 -4.55 -5.41 -16.60
N GLU A 146 -5.85 -5.10 -16.76
CA GLU A 146 -6.96 -5.77 -16.05
C GLU A 146 -6.76 -5.84 -14.53
N LEU A 147 -6.21 -4.76 -13.93
CA LEU A 147 -5.78 -4.79 -12.52
C LEU A 147 -6.95 -4.85 -11.53
N THR A 148 -8.17 -4.55 -11.95
CA THR A 148 -9.38 -4.68 -11.11
C THR A 148 -9.62 -6.12 -10.64
N ARG A 149 -9.02 -7.12 -11.29
CA ARG A 149 -9.03 -8.50 -10.82
C ARG A 149 -8.40 -8.69 -9.43
N PHE A 150 -7.65 -7.70 -8.96
CA PHE A 150 -7.04 -7.69 -7.63
C PHE A 150 -7.85 -6.92 -6.57
N ASP A 151 -8.93 -6.22 -6.96
CA ASP A 151 -9.77 -5.41 -6.05
C ASP A 151 -10.86 -6.22 -5.32
N GLY A 152 -10.83 -7.54 -5.38
CA GLY A 152 -11.77 -8.40 -4.67
C GLY A 152 -11.74 -8.18 -3.15
N ASN A 153 -12.89 -8.26 -2.50
CA ASN A 153 -13.00 -8.24 -1.04
C ASN A 153 -12.09 -9.33 -0.47
N GLY A 154 -11.20 -8.95 0.46
CA GLY A 154 -10.29 -9.89 1.10
C GLY A 154 -10.95 -11.12 1.73
N ASP A 155 -12.28 -11.12 1.87
CA ASP A 155 -13.08 -12.27 2.33
C ASP A 155 -13.23 -13.36 1.26
N ASP A 156 -13.29 -13.00 -0.05
CA ASP A 156 -13.38 -13.99 -1.13
C ASP A 156 -12.01 -14.56 -1.54
N ASP A 157 -10.97 -13.75 -1.45
CA ASP A 157 -9.60 -14.21 -1.74
C ASP A 157 -9.02 -15.03 -0.58
N MET A 158 -9.35 -14.72 0.69
CA MET A 158 -8.99 -15.56 1.83
C MET A 158 -9.63 -16.96 1.73
N LYS A 159 -10.87 -17.07 1.24
CA LYS A 159 -11.51 -18.36 0.97
C LYS A 159 -10.87 -19.13 -0.20
N LYS A 160 -10.27 -18.45 -1.16
CA LYS A 160 -9.55 -19.09 -2.28
C LYS A 160 -8.13 -19.53 -1.92
N GLU A 161 -7.41 -18.77 -1.08
CA GLU A 161 -6.08 -19.17 -0.60
C GLU A 161 -6.14 -20.24 0.49
N GLU A 162 -7.20 -20.30 1.31
CA GLU A 162 -7.47 -21.46 2.18
C GLU A 162 -7.63 -22.76 1.37
N LEU A 163 -8.08 -22.67 0.10
CA LEU A 163 -8.17 -23.81 -0.82
C LEU A 163 -6.83 -24.16 -1.50
N THR A 164 -5.81 -23.29 -1.40
CA THR A 164 -4.45 -23.56 -1.98
C THR A 164 -3.39 -23.96 -0.95
N GLY A 165 -3.76 -24.31 0.28
CA GLY A 165 -2.94 -25.18 1.12
C GLY A 165 -1.81 -24.51 1.93
N LYS A 166 -1.78 -23.20 2.14
CA LYS A 166 -0.94 -22.59 3.17
C LYS A 166 -1.72 -22.42 4.47
N VAL A 167 -1.65 -23.43 5.33
CA VAL A 167 -2.18 -23.33 6.70
C VAL A 167 -1.38 -22.27 7.44
N LEU A 168 -2.03 -21.13 7.76
CA LEU A 168 -1.45 -20.16 8.69
C LEU A 168 -1.28 -20.83 10.05
N SER A 169 -0.11 -20.67 10.66
CA SER A 169 0.10 -21.14 12.03
C SER A 169 -0.79 -20.35 12.99
N GLY A 170 -1.23 -20.96 14.09
CA GLY A 170 -2.03 -20.27 15.10
C GLY A 170 -1.39 -18.96 15.59
N LYS A 171 -0.06 -18.87 15.59
CA LYS A 171 0.67 -17.66 15.95
C LYS A 171 0.48 -16.53 14.92
N GLU A 172 0.54 -16.84 13.63
CA GLU A 172 0.30 -15.85 12.55
C GLU A 172 -1.13 -15.29 12.60
N ILE A 173 -2.11 -16.14 12.87
CA ILE A 173 -3.52 -15.72 13.03
C ILE A 173 -3.66 -14.75 14.21
N ILE A 174 -3.04 -15.07 15.35
CA ILE A 174 -3.08 -14.23 16.55
C ILE A 174 -2.38 -12.89 16.34
N ASP A 175 -1.25 -12.86 15.64
CA ASP A 175 -0.55 -11.63 15.29
C ASP A 175 -1.40 -10.71 14.38
N ILE A 176 -2.09 -11.29 13.41
CA ILE A 176 -3.03 -10.56 12.52
C ILE A 176 -4.18 -9.97 13.33
N LEU A 177 -4.83 -10.78 14.18
CA LEU A 177 -5.96 -10.34 15.00
C LEU A 177 -5.54 -9.27 16.01
N ALA A 178 -4.36 -9.40 16.63
CA ALA A 178 -3.85 -8.41 17.57
C ALA A 178 -3.59 -7.05 16.91
N ARG A 179 -3.02 -7.03 15.72
CA ARG A 179 -2.84 -5.79 14.93
C ARG A 179 -4.18 -5.14 14.59
N ARG A 180 -5.15 -5.90 14.13
CA ARG A 180 -6.51 -5.40 13.85
C ARG A 180 -7.22 -4.85 15.09
N VAL A 181 -6.94 -5.39 16.28
CA VAL A 181 -7.43 -4.83 17.54
C VAL A 181 -6.77 -3.48 17.84
N ILE A 182 -5.47 -3.34 17.63
CA ILE A 182 -4.74 -2.08 17.78
C ILE A 182 -5.29 -1.02 16.81
N ASP A 183 -5.61 -1.42 15.58
CA ASP A 183 -6.18 -0.56 14.54
C ASP A 183 -7.65 -0.17 14.79
N GLY A 184 -8.29 -0.75 15.84
CA GLY A 184 -9.64 -0.38 16.27
C GLY A 184 -10.78 -1.19 15.63
N ASP A 185 -10.51 -2.15 14.73
CA ASP A 185 -11.52 -2.95 13.99
C ASP A 185 -12.50 -3.69 14.91
N TYR A 186 -12.06 -4.07 16.10
CA TYR A 186 -12.84 -4.82 17.07
C TYR A 186 -13.50 -3.94 18.14
N GLY A 187 -13.35 -2.60 18.09
CA GLY A 187 -13.84 -1.69 19.10
C GLY A 187 -13.15 -1.87 20.46
N VAL A 188 -13.83 -1.53 21.55
CA VAL A 188 -13.30 -1.57 22.92
C VAL A 188 -14.18 -2.38 23.87
N GLY A 189 -13.58 -2.86 24.97
CA GLY A 189 -14.33 -3.49 26.09
C GLY A 189 -15.19 -4.68 25.66
N ALA A 190 -16.48 -4.59 25.93
CA ALA A 190 -17.45 -5.68 25.71
C ALA A 190 -17.63 -6.03 24.23
N ASP A 191 -17.59 -5.04 23.34
CA ASP A 191 -17.74 -5.25 21.89
C ASP A 191 -16.55 -6.06 21.34
N ARG A 192 -15.33 -5.75 21.80
CA ARG A 192 -14.14 -6.51 21.44
C ARG A 192 -14.24 -7.97 21.89
N LYS A 193 -14.67 -8.19 23.14
CA LYS A 193 -14.88 -9.56 23.67
C LYS A 193 -15.88 -10.33 22.84
N LYS A 194 -17.02 -9.70 22.50
CA LYS A 194 -18.08 -10.33 21.71
C LYS A 194 -17.60 -10.71 20.29
N LYS A 195 -16.84 -9.83 19.62
CA LYS A 195 -16.36 -10.05 18.26
C LYS A 195 -15.24 -11.10 18.18
N LEU A 196 -14.37 -11.18 19.18
CA LEU A 196 -13.26 -12.14 19.22
C LEU A 196 -13.64 -13.49 19.85
N GLY A 197 -14.74 -13.56 20.59
CA GLY A 197 -15.19 -14.80 21.25
C GLY A 197 -14.08 -15.45 22.06
N ASP A 198 -13.90 -16.75 21.90
CA ASP A 198 -12.90 -17.56 22.62
C ASP A 198 -11.45 -17.15 22.33
N LEU A 199 -11.20 -16.44 21.24
CA LEU A 199 -9.87 -15.92 20.90
C LEU A 199 -9.50 -14.66 21.69
N TYR A 200 -10.46 -14.01 22.36
CA TYR A 200 -10.22 -12.75 23.05
C TYR A 200 -9.03 -12.78 24.02
N PRO A 201 -8.88 -13.77 24.92
CA PRO A 201 -7.80 -13.74 25.91
C PRO A 201 -6.40 -13.78 25.27
N ILE A 202 -6.24 -14.64 24.26
CA ILE A 202 -4.94 -14.82 23.61
C ILE A 202 -4.59 -13.66 22.68
N VAL A 203 -5.58 -13.09 21.98
CA VAL A 203 -5.40 -11.91 21.14
C VAL A 203 -5.11 -10.68 21.98
N GLN A 204 -5.83 -10.48 23.10
CA GLN A 204 -5.59 -9.34 24.01
C GLN A 204 -4.20 -9.39 24.66
N LYS A 205 -3.73 -10.59 25.03
CA LYS A 205 -2.35 -10.77 25.51
C LYS A 205 -1.35 -10.29 24.45
N ARG A 206 -1.54 -10.69 23.20
CA ARG A 206 -0.67 -10.29 22.09
C ARG A 206 -0.74 -8.79 21.79
N VAL A 207 -1.91 -8.16 21.91
CA VAL A 207 -2.07 -6.70 21.83
C VAL A 207 -1.18 -6.01 22.86
N ASN A 208 -1.23 -6.47 24.10
CA ASN A 208 -0.42 -5.87 25.18
C ASN A 208 1.09 -6.05 24.99
N GLU A 209 1.53 -7.08 24.24
CA GLU A 209 2.94 -7.28 23.88
C GLU A 209 3.38 -6.38 22.71
N LEU A 210 2.44 -5.89 21.89
CA LEU A 210 2.71 -5.07 20.71
C LEU A 210 2.46 -3.57 20.94
N SER A 211 1.83 -3.20 22.06
CA SER A 211 1.54 -1.82 22.46
C SER A 211 2.61 -1.30 23.40
#